data_402d790e8a5c9265cf29376bb6859bf3
#
_entry.id   402d790e8a5c9265cf29376bb6859bf3
#
_cell.length_a   1.000
_cell.length_b   1.000
_cell.length_c   1.000
_cell.angle_alpha   90.00
_cell.angle_beta   90.00
_cell.angle_gamma   90.00
#
_symmetry.space_group_name_H-M   'P 1'
#
loop_
_entity.id
_entity.type
_entity.pdbx_description
1 polymer ?
#
loop_
_entity_poly.entity_id
_entity_poly.type
_entity_poly.pdbx_seq_one_letter_code
_entity_poly.pdbx_strand_id
1 'polypeptide(L)'
;ATLKATVAEYNSYCEKKHDDLFAKDPKYLNPIIGPDYYAIRARTVCLGTMGGIKINEKTEVVDKKDAVIPGLYAVGFDAGGMYGDSYPIKCSSGMASAFAMNSGRIAGKSVLRYVGK
;
A
#
# COMPACT_ATOMS: atom_id res chain seq x y z
N ALA A 1 30.03 -14.83 -10.45
CA ALA A 1 31.07 -14.10 -9.72
C ALA A 1 30.50 -12.89 -9.00
N THR A 2 29.75 -12.04 -9.67
CA THR A 2 29.21 -10.77 -9.10
C THR A 2 28.27 -11.00 -7.93
N LEU A 3 27.30 -11.92 -8.03
CA LEU A 3 26.36 -12.18 -6.94
C LEU A 3 27.06 -12.65 -5.64
N LYS A 4 28.03 -13.56 -5.75
CA LYS A 4 28.79 -14.03 -4.58
C LYS A 4 29.57 -12.88 -3.90
N ALA A 5 30.16 -11.99 -4.69
CA ALA A 5 30.88 -10.83 -4.17
C ALA A 5 29.89 -9.87 -3.46
N THR A 6 28.75 -9.58 -4.05
CA THR A 6 27.72 -8.73 -3.45
C THR A 6 27.16 -9.29 -2.14
N VAL A 7 26.94 -10.60 -2.07
CA VAL A 7 26.48 -11.28 -0.82
C VAL A 7 27.57 -11.21 0.26
N ALA A 8 28.83 -11.44 -0.11
CA ALA A 8 29.95 -11.37 0.84
C ALA A 8 30.13 -9.94 1.38
N GLU A 9 30.05 -8.94 0.51
CA GLU A 9 30.09 -7.53 0.89
C GLU A 9 28.94 -7.16 1.83
N TYR A 10 27.69 -7.51 1.48
CA TYR A 10 26.53 -7.29 2.34
C TYR A 10 26.66 -7.97 3.69
N ASN A 11 27.14 -9.22 3.74
CA ASN A 11 27.34 -9.91 4.99
C ASN A 11 28.40 -9.24 5.87
N SER A 12 29.44 -8.65 5.26
CA SER A 12 30.42 -7.85 6.02
C SER A 12 29.79 -6.62 6.67
N TYR A 13 28.80 -5.98 6.03
CA TYR A 13 28.04 -4.89 6.62
C TYR A 13 27.18 -5.36 7.79
N CYS A 14 26.61 -6.56 7.70
CA CYS A 14 25.85 -7.15 8.82
C CYS A 14 26.73 -7.38 10.05
N GLU A 15 27.97 -7.88 9.86
CA GLU A 15 28.95 -8.07 10.94
C GLU A 15 29.38 -6.74 11.58
N LYS A 16 29.66 -5.73 10.76
CA LYS A 16 29.99 -4.38 11.21
C LYS A 16 28.80 -3.63 11.83
N LYS A 17 27.58 -4.10 11.64
CA LYS A 17 26.32 -3.39 11.95
C LYS A 17 26.23 -2.00 11.28
N HIS A 18 26.84 -1.85 10.12
CA HIS A 18 26.86 -0.63 9.34
C HIS A 18 26.89 -0.92 7.84
N ASP A 19 25.96 -0.36 7.11
CA ASP A 19 25.89 -0.45 5.64
C ASP A 19 26.58 0.76 5.04
N ASP A 20 27.76 0.52 4.50
CA ASP A 20 28.59 1.59 3.91
C ASP A 20 28.01 2.12 2.59
N LEU A 21 27.11 1.35 1.93
CA LEU A 21 26.61 1.67 0.60
C LEU A 21 25.25 2.39 0.64
N PHE A 22 24.31 1.91 1.45
CA PHE A 22 22.93 2.41 1.51
C PHE A 22 22.52 2.94 2.88
N ALA A 23 23.40 2.97 3.86
CA ALA A 23 23.11 3.39 5.23
C ALA A 23 21.84 2.72 5.83
N LYS A 24 21.63 1.43 5.52
CA LYS A 24 20.51 0.66 6.05
C LYS A 24 20.59 0.60 7.57
N ASP A 25 19.47 0.85 8.24
CA ASP A 25 19.39 0.79 9.70
C ASP A 25 19.88 -0.57 10.22
N PRO A 26 20.81 -0.60 11.18
CA PRO A 26 21.41 -1.83 11.72
C PRO A 26 20.42 -2.89 12.15
N LYS A 27 19.23 -2.51 12.64
CA LYS A 27 18.17 -3.45 13.04
C LYS A 27 17.61 -4.30 11.90
N TYR A 28 17.85 -3.90 10.65
CA TYR A 28 17.40 -4.61 9.44
C TYR A 28 18.57 -5.31 8.72
N LEU A 29 19.79 -5.22 9.24
CA LEU A 29 20.95 -5.90 8.69
C LEU A 29 20.94 -7.36 9.14
N ASN A 30 20.36 -8.23 8.30
CA ASN A 30 20.34 -9.67 8.52
C ASN A 30 21.21 -10.36 7.48
N PRO A 31 22.21 -11.18 7.86
CA PRO A 31 23.11 -11.81 6.92
C PRO A 31 22.39 -12.86 6.07
N ILE A 32 22.84 -12.99 4.82
CA ILE A 32 22.38 -14.03 3.90
C ILE A 32 23.27 -15.24 4.06
N ILE A 33 22.77 -16.26 4.75
CA ILE A 33 23.53 -17.48 5.10
C ILE A 33 22.80 -18.72 4.60
N GLY A 34 23.59 -19.70 4.06
CA GLY A 34 23.08 -20.99 3.61
C GLY A 34 22.84 -21.99 4.74
N PRO A 35 22.47 -23.27 4.45
CA PRO A 35 22.82 -23.94 3.19
C PRO A 35 21.88 -23.68 2.00
N ASP A 36 20.61 -23.32 2.21
CA ASP A 36 19.65 -23.14 1.14
C ASP A 36 19.42 -21.67 0.82
N TYR A 37 19.42 -21.34 -0.47
CA TYR A 37 19.17 -20.00 -0.97
C TYR A 37 17.94 -20.01 -1.88
N TYR A 38 17.08 -18.98 -1.74
CA TYR A 38 15.88 -18.84 -2.51
C TYR A 38 15.98 -17.60 -3.40
N ALA A 39 15.74 -17.76 -4.70
CA ALA A 39 15.65 -16.66 -5.65
C ALA A 39 14.19 -16.43 -6.02
N ILE A 40 13.69 -15.21 -5.76
CA ILE A 40 12.34 -14.79 -6.09
C ILE A 40 12.38 -13.85 -7.28
N ARG A 41 11.62 -14.19 -8.32
CA ARG A 41 11.46 -13.31 -9.48
C ARG A 41 10.50 -12.17 -9.12
N ALA A 42 11.05 -10.99 -8.85
CA ALA A 42 10.27 -9.78 -8.61
C ALA A 42 9.94 -9.05 -9.91
N ARG A 43 8.76 -8.43 -9.95
CA ARG A 43 8.32 -7.55 -11.02
C ARG A 43 7.70 -6.31 -10.41
N THR A 44 7.81 -5.17 -11.08
CA THR A 44 7.07 -3.98 -10.71
C THR A 44 5.58 -4.20 -10.97
N VAL A 45 4.77 -3.94 -9.96
CA VAL A 45 3.31 -4.02 -10.02
C VAL A 45 2.72 -2.76 -9.39
N CYS A 46 1.50 -2.40 -9.81
CA CYS A 46 0.72 -1.38 -9.14
C CYS A 46 -0.10 -2.03 -8.03
N LEU A 47 0.06 -1.54 -6.80
CA LEU A 47 -0.70 -2.03 -5.64
C LEU A 47 -2.07 -1.38 -5.54
N GLY A 48 -2.18 -0.14 -5.97
CA GLY A 48 -3.40 0.66 -5.90
C GLY A 48 -3.18 2.08 -6.40
N THR A 49 -4.22 2.87 -6.42
CA THR A 49 -4.19 4.27 -6.81
C THR A 49 -4.09 5.18 -5.58
N MET A 50 -3.32 6.25 -5.68
CA MET A 50 -3.21 7.28 -4.62
C MET A 50 -4.26 8.37 -4.79
N GLY A 51 -4.58 8.70 -6.03
CA GLY A 51 -5.72 9.53 -6.41
C GLY A 51 -7.01 8.73 -6.39
N GLY A 52 -7.87 8.95 -7.35
CA GLY A 52 -9.13 8.23 -7.50
C GLY A 52 -10.33 9.15 -7.49
N ILE A 53 -11.49 8.54 -7.51
CA ILE A 53 -12.78 9.25 -7.55
C ILE A 53 -13.02 9.89 -6.18
N LYS A 54 -13.30 11.19 -6.16
CA LYS A 54 -13.59 11.91 -4.91
C LYS A 54 -14.93 11.45 -4.35
N ILE A 55 -14.94 11.09 -3.06
CA ILE A 55 -16.13 10.62 -2.35
C ILE A 55 -16.33 11.39 -1.03
N ASN A 56 -17.55 11.34 -0.52
CA ASN A 56 -17.87 11.76 0.85
C ASN A 56 -17.83 10.57 1.84
N GLU A 57 -18.17 10.82 3.11
CA GLU A 57 -18.19 9.82 4.18
C GLU A 57 -19.22 8.68 3.97
N LYS A 58 -20.17 8.87 3.05
CA LYS A 58 -21.16 7.87 2.65
C LYS A 58 -20.75 7.10 1.40
N THR A 59 -19.52 7.33 0.91
CA THR A 59 -18.98 6.79 -0.34
C THR A 59 -19.70 7.23 -1.61
N GLU A 60 -20.53 8.29 -1.51
CA GLU A 60 -21.16 8.93 -2.66
C GLU A 60 -20.11 9.73 -3.43
N VAL A 61 -20.10 9.62 -4.74
CA VAL A 61 -19.21 10.40 -5.59
C VAL A 61 -19.65 11.87 -5.59
N VAL A 62 -18.66 12.75 -5.47
CA VAL A 62 -18.89 14.20 -5.53
C VAL A 62 -18.18 14.84 -6.72
N ASP A 63 -18.75 15.88 -7.24
CA ASP A 63 -18.18 16.67 -8.34
C ASP A 63 -17.06 17.62 -7.86
N LYS A 64 -16.56 18.46 -8.77
CA LYS A 64 -15.50 19.45 -8.47
C LYS A 64 -15.94 20.54 -7.48
N LYS A 65 -17.24 20.68 -7.21
CA LYS A 65 -17.83 21.65 -6.28
C LYS A 65 -18.30 21.00 -4.99
N ASP A 66 -17.92 19.73 -4.76
CA ASP A 66 -18.34 18.92 -3.63
C ASP A 66 -19.85 18.58 -3.61
N ALA A 67 -20.55 18.75 -4.73
CA ALA A 67 -21.93 18.33 -4.86
C ALA A 67 -22.00 16.82 -5.15
N VAL A 68 -22.91 16.13 -4.45
CA VAL A 68 -23.13 14.69 -4.64
C VAL A 68 -23.70 14.42 -6.02
N ILE A 69 -23.14 13.42 -6.70
CA ILE A 69 -23.71 12.86 -7.94
C ILE A 69 -24.65 11.71 -7.54
N PRO A 70 -25.99 11.92 -7.63
CA PRO A 70 -26.96 10.95 -7.12
C PRO A 70 -26.83 9.58 -7.76
N GLY A 71 -26.83 8.54 -6.94
CA GLY A 71 -26.78 7.14 -7.40
C GLY A 71 -25.41 6.65 -7.81
N LEU A 72 -24.35 7.48 -7.72
CA LEU A 72 -22.98 7.08 -8.04
C LEU A 72 -22.16 6.92 -6.77
N TYR A 73 -21.47 5.78 -6.64
CA TYR A 73 -20.65 5.43 -5.50
C TYR A 73 -19.28 4.92 -5.96
N ALA A 74 -18.24 5.19 -5.17
CA ALA A 74 -16.92 4.61 -5.41
C ALA A 74 -16.34 4.08 -4.10
N VAL A 75 -15.60 2.97 -4.18
CA VAL A 75 -15.08 2.24 -3.02
C VAL A 75 -13.68 1.70 -3.27
N GLY A 76 -12.98 1.31 -2.22
CA GLY A 76 -11.67 0.66 -2.33
C GLY A 76 -10.65 1.51 -3.07
N PHE A 77 -9.90 0.92 -3.95
CA PHE A 77 -8.84 1.61 -4.70
C PHE A 77 -9.34 2.55 -5.81
N ASP A 78 -10.61 2.47 -6.19
CA ASP A 78 -11.20 3.42 -7.14
C ASP A 78 -11.56 4.75 -6.46
N ALA A 79 -11.76 4.73 -5.13
CA ALA A 79 -12.00 5.93 -4.33
C ALA A 79 -10.70 6.59 -3.90
N GLY A 80 -10.62 7.91 -4.03
CA GLY A 80 -9.46 8.72 -3.65
C GLY A 80 -9.61 9.42 -2.30
N GLY A 81 -8.49 10.04 -1.87
CA GLY A 81 -8.47 10.95 -0.72
C GLY A 81 -8.14 10.33 0.63
N MET A 82 -8.07 9.01 0.75
CA MET A 82 -7.74 8.36 2.02
C MET A 82 -6.27 8.52 2.43
N TYR A 83 -5.36 8.48 1.46
CA TYR A 83 -3.91 8.42 1.72
C TYR A 83 -3.19 9.74 1.45
N GLY A 84 -3.88 10.77 0.95
CA GLY A 84 -3.22 11.98 0.49
C GLY A 84 -2.28 11.70 -0.69
N ASP A 85 -1.04 12.11 -0.59
CA ASP A 85 0.00 11.94 -1.61
C ASP A 85 0.96 10.77 -1.36
N SER A 86 0.76 10.00 -0.28
CA SER A 86 1.69 8.95 0.13
C SER A 86 0.97 7.79 0.83
N TYR A 87 1.25 6.56 0.40
CA TYR A 87 0.75 5.35 1.07
C TYR A 87 1.60 5.03 2.31
N PRO A 88 1.09 5.22 3.54
CA PRO A 88 1.90 5.15 4.75
C PRO A 88 2.11 3.71 5.24
N ILE A 89 2.86 2.92 4.51
CA ILE A 89 3.14 1.49 4.83
C ILE A 89 3.62 1.30 6.27
N LYS A 90 4.36 2.28 6.81
CA LYS A 90 4.94 2.21 8.16
C LYS A 90 3.91 2.39 9.27
N CYS A 91 2.75 3.00 8.99
CA CYS A 91 1.77 3.33 10.02
C CYS A 91 0.91 2.14 10.40
N SER A 92 0.46 1.37 9.43
CA SER A 92 -0.40 0.20 9.68
C SER A 92 -0.37 -0.78 8.51
N SER A 93 -0.23 -2.04 8.80
CA SER A 93 -0.41 -3.10 7.82
C SER A 93 -1.90 -3.33 7.55
N GLY A 94 -2.26 -3.60 6.30
CA GLY A 94 -3.62 -3.95 5.91
C GLY A 94 -4.60 -2.79 5.72
N MET A 95 -4.15 -1.53 5.75
CA MET A 95 -5.03 -0.35 5.58
C MET A 95 -5.84 -0.37 4.30
N ALA A 96 -5.22 -0.74 3.18
CA ALA A 96 -5.89 -0.80 1.88
C ALA A 96 -7.04 -1.82 1.87
N SER A 97 -6.79 -3.02 2.39
CA SER A 97 -7.82 -4.06 2.51
C SER A 97 -8.92 -3.65 3.49
N ALA A 98 -8.56 -3.05 4.62
CA ALA A 98 -9.52 -2.55 5.60
C ALA A 98 -10.40 -1.44 5.00
N PHE A 99 -9.82 -0.51 4.25
CA PHE A 99 -10.58 0.53 3.55
C PHE A 99 -11.50 -0.05 2.49
N ALA A 100 -11.02 -0.98 1.66
CA ALA A 100 -11.83 -1.61 0.62
C ALA A 100 -13.06 -2.32 1.21
N MET A 101 -12.87 -3.09 2.29
CA MET A 101 -13.96 -3.79 2.97
C MET A 101 -14.95 -2.83 3.62
N ASN A 102 -14.47 -1.82 4.35
CA ASN A 102 -15.34 -0.88 5.05
C ASN A 102 -16.07 0.07 4.11
N SER A 103 -15.40 0.60 3.09
CA SER A 103 -16.03 1.46 2.09
C SER A 103 -17.10 0.71 1.30
N GLY A 104 -16.86 -0.55 0.93
CA GLY A 104 -17.87 -1.42 0.32
C GLY A 104 -19.10 -1.63 1.22
N ARG A 105 -18.88 -1.88 2.53
CA ARG A 105 -19.98 -2.00 3.50
C ARG A 105 -20.78 -0.70 3.66
N ILE A 106 -20.10 0.45 3.68
CA ILE A 106 -20.75 1.77 3.77
C ILE A 106 -21.56 2.04 2.49
N ALA A 107 -20.97 1.80 1.30
CA ALA A 107 -21.65 1.94 0.03
C ALA A 107 -22.93 1.11 -0.04
N GLY A 108 -22.85 -0.16 0.36
CA GLY A 108 -24.04 -1.04 0.38
C GLY A 108 -25.19 -0.47 1.23
N LYS A 109 -24.88 0.07 2.42
CA LYS A 109 -25.88 0.74 3.27
C LYS A 109 -26.41 2.04 2.64
N SER A 110 -25.56 2.81 1.99
CA SER A 110 -25.95 4.08 1.33
C SER A 110 -26.84 3.79 0.12
N VAL A 111 -26.51 2.79 -0.69
CA VAL A 111 -27.33 2.36 -1.82
C VAL A 111 -28.70 1.88 -1.37
N LEU A 112 -28.81 1.05 -0.34
CA LEU A 112 -30.09 0.59 0.20
C LEU A 112 -31.01 1.76 0.61
N ARG A 113 -30.45 2.75 1.27
CA ARG A 113 -31.20 3.98 1.63
C ARG A 113 -31.62 4.79 0.40
N TYR A 114 -30.74 4.86 -0.61
CA TYR A 114 -31.02 5.60 -1.84
C TYR A 114 -32.17 4.97 -2.65
N VAL A 115 -32.23 3.63 -2.71
CA VAL A 115 -33.30 2.93 -3.42
C VAL A 115 -34.56 2.69 -2.57
N GLY A 116 -34.61 3.22 -1.35
CA GLY A 116 -35.79 3.15 -0.48
C GLY A 116 -36.04 1.77 0.16
N LYS A 117 -34.97 1.01 0.41
CA LYS A 117 -35.00 -0.33 1.07
C LYS A 117 -34.29 -0.32 2.41
#